data_805b9fdb093a1b981c5c718ca022b4f3
#
_entry.id   805b9fdb093a1b981c5c718ca022b4f3
#
_cell.length_a   1.000
_cell.length_b   1.000
_cell.length_c   1.000
_cell.angle_alpha   90.00
_cell.angle_beta   90.00
_cell.angle_gamma   90.00
#
_symmetry.space_group_name_H-M   'P 1'
#
loop_
_entity.id
_entity.type
_entity.pdbx_description
1 polymer ?
#
loop_
_entity_poly.entity_id
_entity_poly.type
_entity_poly.pdbx_seq_one_letter_code
_entity_poly.pdbx_strand_id
1 'polypeptide(L)'
;IPTVSNYDAEKFDETQFEGFRAKLRELYPRVHAMCPPVRIAHTGMLFRWKGKSSAAPVVLMAHYDVVPVDEAGWKHPPFCGEVFDGELWGRGTLDTKITLLGILEAAERLMSEGFVPRNDVYFSFSGDEEVSGPSAPTIVEYLKERGVRPAMVVDEGGAVVDGVFPGVKQPIAVVGI
;
A
#
# COMPACT_ATOMS: atom_id res chain seq x y z
N ILE A 1 10.07 9.50 4.18
CA ILE A 1 9.81 10.24 2.93
C ILE A 1 8.36 10.70 2.97
N PRO A 2 8.10 12.03 2.91
CA PRO A 2 6.76 12.61 3.04
C PRO A 2 5.99 12.59 1.70
N THR A 3 5.45 11.47 1.34
CA THR A 3 4.58 11.29 0.18
C THR A 3 3.17 11.82 0.47
N VAL A 4 3.06 13.12 0.72
CA VAL A 4 1.80 13.75 1.08
C VAL A 4 0.92 13.94 -0.14
N SER A 5 -0.25 13.30 -0.14
CA SER A 5 -1.31 13.59 -1.11
C SER A 5 -2.13 14.79 -0.67
N ASN A 6 -2.68 15.52 -1.62
CA ASN A 6 -3.48 16.70 -1.34
C ASN A 6 -4.56 16.85 -2.42
N TYR A 7 -5.76 17.31 -2.04
CA TYR A 7 -6.81 17.67 -3.00
C TYR A 7 -6.40 18.86 -3.90
N ASP A 8 -5.49 19.69 -3.42
CA ASP A 8 -4.89 20.78 -4.17
C ASP A 8 -3.65 20.25 -4.92
N ALA A 9 -3.76 20.10 -6.23
CA ALA A 9 -2.70 19.56 -7.06
C ALA A 9 -1.40 20.41 -7.03
N GLU A 10 -1.49 21.70 -6.72
CA GLU A 10 -0.32 22.59 -6.62
C GLU A 10 0.57 22.24 -5.41
N LYS A 11 0.01 21.52 -4.42
CA LYS A 11 0.73 21.06 -3.22
C LYS A 11 1.33 19.66 -3.38
N PHE A 12 1.15 19.03 -4.54
CA PHE A 12 1.70 17.71 -4.80
C PHE A 12 3.19 17.83 -5.11
N ASP A 13 4.02 17.16 -4.30
CA ASP A 13 5.48 17.13 -4.50
C ASP A 13 5.92 15.81 -5.16
N GLU A 14 5.98 15.79 -6.49
CA GLU A 14 6.42 14.63 -7.28
C GLU A 14 7.78 14.10 -6.83
N THR A 15 8.68 14.97 -6.33
CA THR A 15 10.04 14.54 -5.95
C THR A 15 10.03 13.58 -4.77
N GLN A 16 9.08 13.73 -3.84
CA GLN A 16 8.91 12.82 -2.71
C GLN A 16 8.39 11.46 -3.16
N PHE A 17 7.45 11.44 -4.11
CA PHE A 17 6.91 10.20 -4.65
C PHE A 17 7.96 9.44 -5.48
N GLU A 18 8.73 10.14 -6.33
CA GLU A 18 9.83 9.50 -7.07
C GLU A 18 10.94 9.04 -6.12
N GLY A 19 11.29 9.82 -5.12
CA GLY A 19 12.25 9.45 -4.08
C GLY A 19 11.82 8.19 -3.32
N PHE A 20 10.52 8.07 -3.00
CA PHE A 20 9.97 6.88 -2.36
C PHE A 20 10.07 5.65 -3.27
N ARG A 21 9.66 5.76 -4.53
CA ARG A 21 9.76 4.69 -5.53
C ARG A 21 11.21 4.24 -5.78
N ALA A 22 12.14 5.20 -5.82
CA ALA A 22 13.56 4.90 -5.95
C ALA A 22 14.08 4.13 -4.72
N LYS A 23 13.65 4.53 -3.51
CA LYS A 23 14.03 3.83 -2.28
C LYS A 23 13.47 2.41 -2.23
N LEU A 24 12.25 2.18 -2.67
CA LEU A 24 11.70 0.82 -2.77
C LEU A 24 12.53 -0.07 -3.72
N ARG A 25 12.99 0.48 -4.84
CA ARG A 25 13.85 -0.27 -5.79
C ARG A 25 15.21 -0.61 -5.17
N GLU A 26 15.75 0.29 -4.37
CA GLU A 26 17.01 0.06 -3.64
C GLU A 26 16.86 -1.04 -2.57
N LEU A 27 15.75 -0.99 -1.81
CA LEU A 27 15.51 -1.92 -0.70
C LEU A 27 15.08 -3.32 -1.18
N TYR A 28 14.32 -3.39 -2.28
CA TYR A 28 13.70 -4.62 -2.79
C TYR A 28 14.15 -4.93 -4.24
N PRO A 29 15.46 -5.16 -4.46
CA PRO A 29 16.00 -5.33 -5.81
C PRO A 29 15.51 -6.60 -6.51
N ARG A 30 15.26 -7.71 -5.77
CA ARG A 30 14.75 -8.94 -6.37
C ARG A 30 13.30 -8.78 -6.82
N VAL A 31 12.46 -8.17 -5.98
CA VAL A 31 11.07 -7.87 -6.36
C VAL A 31 11.05 -7.04 -7.64
N HIS A 32 11.84 -5.97 -7.72
CA HIS A 32 11.88 -5.11 -8.90
C HIS A 32 12.46 -5.79 -10.13
N ALA A 33 13.41 -6.72 -9.98
CA ALA A 33 13.97 -7.48 -11.07
C ALA A 33 13.01 -8.58 -11.60
N MET A 34 12.34 -9.29 -10.69
CA MET A 34 11.45 -10.41 -11.04
C MET A 34 10.03 -9.96 -11.39
N CYS A 35 9.60 -8.83 -10.81
CA CYS A 35 8.25 -8.28 -10.93
C CYS A 35 8.33 -6.79 -11.24
N PRO A 36 8.89 -6.36 -12.37
CA PRO A 36 9.02 -4.94 -12.67
C PRO A 36 7.64 -4.26 -12.62
N PRO A 37 7.49 -3.16 -11.85
CA PRO A 37 6.20 -2.52 -11.69
C PRO A 37 5.74 -1.81 -12.96
N VAL A 38 4.46 -1.94 -13.26
CA VAL A 38 3.77 -1.09 -14.24
C VAL A 38 3.27 0.15 -13.52
N ARG A 39 3.65 1.33 -14.05
CA ARG A 39 3.09 2.60 -13.61
C ARG A 39 1.69 2.75 -14.19
N ILE A 40 0.70 3.01 -13.34
CA ILE A 40 -0.71 3.16 -13.72
C ILE A 40 -1.24 4.43 -13.11
N ALA A 41 -1.96 5.22 -13.90
CA ALA A 41 -2.27 6.59 -13.56
C ALA A 41 -0.97 7.33 -13.19
N HIS A 42 -1.04 8.35 -12.34
CA HIS A 42 0.15 9.12 -11.98
C HIS A 42 0.98 8.44 -10.88
N THR A 43 0.32 7.88 -9.89
CA THR A 43 0.94 7.37 -8.66
C THR A 43 0.84 5.87 -8.47
N GLY A 44 -0.05 5.18 -9.18
CA GLY A 44 -0.25 3.73 -9.03
C GLY A 44 0.95 2.90 -9.47
N MET A 45 1.26 1.85 -8.72
CA MET A 45 2.26 0.83 -9.05
C MET A 45 1.61 -0.55 -8.96
N LEU A 46 1.72 -1.31 -10.04
CA LEU A 46 1.25 -2.70 -10.07
C LEU A 46 2.41 -3.65 -10.37
N PHE A 47 2.70 -4.53 -9.43
CA PHE A 47 3.66 -5.62 -9.59
C PHE A 47 2.92 -6.93 -9.87
N ARG A 48 3.51 -7.81 -10.66
CA ARG A 48 3.01 -9.17 -10.86
C ARG A 48 4.09 -10.17 -10.53
N TRP A 49 3.93 -10.89 -9.44
CA TRP A 49 4.75 -12.06 -9.11
C TRP A 49 4.11 -13.29 -9.76
N LYS A 50 4.74 -13.75 -10.82
CA LYS A 50 4.23 -14.87 -11.61
C LYS A 50 4.32 -16.16 -10.80
N GLY A 51 3.20 -16.82 -10.63
CA GLY A 51 3.08 -18.14 -10.02
C GLY A 51 3.14 -19.29 -11.02
N LYS A 52 2.88 -20.50 -10.52
CA LYS A 52 2.76 -21.72 -11.33
C LYS A 52 1.47 -21.72 -12.15
N SER A 53 0.47 -20.94 -11.78
CA SER A 53 -0.82 -20.80 -12.42
C SER A 53 -1.34 -19.37 -12.31
N SER A 54 -2.08 -18.92 -13.32
CA SER A 54 -2.81 -17.64 -13.30
C SER A 54 -4.31 -17.80 -13.06
N ALA A 55 -4.78 -19.02 -12.74
CA ALA A 55 -6.22 -19.31 -12.69
C ALA A 55 -6.95 -18.67 -11.48
N ALA A 56 -6.26 -18.45 -10.37
CA ALA A 56 -6.83 -17.92 -9.14
C ALA A 56 -5.84 -16.94 -8.47
N PRO A 57 -5.57 -15.81 -9.11
CA PRO A 57 -4.61 -14.85 -8.58
C PRO A 57 -5.08 -14.20 -7.28
N VAL A 58 -4.11 -13.71 -6.51
CA VAL A 58 -4.33 -12.92 -5.29
C VAL A 58 -3.84 -11.50 -5.54
N VAL A 59 -4.58 -10.52 -5.03
CA VAL A 59 -4.16 -9.11 -5.03
C VAL A 59 -3.92 -8.69 -3.59
N LEU A 60 -2.75 -8.15 -3.32
CA LEU A 60 -2.39 -7.52 -2.05
C LEU A 60 -2.30 -6.03 -2.29
N MET A 61 -3.12 -5.27 -1.56
CA MET A 61 -3.24 -3.83 -1.72
C MET A 61 -2.58 -3.10 -0.55
N ALA A 62 -2.11 -1.90 -0.83
CA ALA A 62 -1.72 -0.90 0.17
C ALA A 62 -1.59 0.45 -0.52
N HIS A 63 -1.50 1.52 0.26
CA HIS A 63 -1.13 2.83 -0.28
C HIS A 63 0.16 3.35 0.35
N TYR A 64 0.78 4.32 -0.30
CA TYR A 64 2.03 4.92 0.15
C TYR A 64 2.00 6.43 0.26
N ASP A 65 0.88 7.03 -0.11
CA ASP A 65 0.61 8.43 0.24
C ASP A 65 0.18 8.54 1.70
N VAL A 66 0.15 9.76 2.18
CA VAL A 66 -0.22 10.11 3.54
C VAL A 66 -0.94 11.44 3.56
N VAL A 67 -1.83 11.64 4.52
CA VAL A 67 -2.48 12.94 4.75
C VAL A 67 -1.47 13.99 5.20
N PRO A 68 -1.75 15.28 4.95
CA PRO A 68 -1.00 16.39 5.55
C PRO A 68 -0.94 16.31 7.08
N VAL A 69 0.03 16.96 7.67
CA VAL A 69 0.22 17.01 9.12
C VAL A 69 0.14 18.43 9.64
N ASP A 70 -0.43 18.59 10.84
CA ASP A 70 -0.22 19.77 11.69
C ASP A 70 0.86 19.40 12.71
N GLU A 71 2.06 19.92 12.53
CA GLU A 71 3.23 19.57 13.37
C GLU A 71 3.02 19.92 14.84
N ALA A 72 2.18 20.93 15.16
CA ALA A 72 1.94 21.35 16.53
C ALA A 72 1.32 20.27 17.42
N GLY A 73 0.65 19.27 16.82
CA GLY A 73 0.05 18.14 17.53
C GLY A 73 1.00 16.95 17.76
N TRP A 74 2.24 16.99 17.24
CA TRP A 74 3.16 15.85 17.31
C TRP A 74 4.17 15.97 18.44
N LYS A 75 4.36 14.87 19.18
CA LYS A 75 5.40 14.75 20.23
C LYS A 75 6.81 14.68 19.62
N HIS A 76 6.95 14.08 18.45
CA HIS A 76 8.18 13.96 17.67
C HIS A 76 7.92 14.42 16.24
N PRO A 77 8.93 14.83 15.46
CA PRO A 77 8.71 15.28 14.09
C PRO A 77 7.95 14.24 13.25
N PRO A 78 6.86 14.64 12.56
CA PRO A 78 5.93 13.68 11.93
C PRO A 78 6.55 12.86 10.78
N PHE A 79 7.69 13.26 10.26
CA PHE A 79 8.38 12.55 9.19
C PHE A 79 9.79 12.07 9.59
N CYS A 80 10.10 11.99 10.89
CA CYS A 80 11.41 11.53 11.35
C CYS A 80 11.66 10.04 11.04
N GLY A 81 10.66 9.18 11.20
CA GLY A 81 10.83 7.73 11.01
C GLY A 81 11.80 7.12 12.03
N GLU A 82 11.85 7.66 13.22
CA GLU A 82 12.75 7.22 14.30
C GLU A 82 12.01 6.42 15.36
N VAL A 83 12.77 5.63 16.11
CA VAL A 83 12.22 4.83 17.23
C VAL A 83 12.46 5.57 18.54
N PHE A 84 11.37 5.87 19.25
CA PHE A 84 11.39 6.44 20.59
C PHE A 84 10.65 5.50 21.54
N ASP A 85 11.27 5.14 22.64
CA ASP A 85 10.69 4.26 23.67
C ASP A 85 10.13 2.92 23.12
N GLY A 86 10.74 2.40 22.04
CA GLY A 86 10.32 1.17 21.38
C GLY A 86 9.18 1.33 20.36
N GLU A 87 8.73 2.54 20.09
CA GLU A 87 7.69 2.87 19.11
C GLU A 87 8.30 3.59 17.90
N LEU A 88 7.95 3.14 16.68
CA LEU A 88 8.32 3.81 15.44
C LEU A 88 7.38 4.99 15.18
N TRP A 89 7.93 6.21 15.22
CA TRP A 89 7.16 7.43 15.02
C TRP A 89 7.25 7.94 13.59
N GLY A 90 6.11 8.26 13.04
CA GLY A 90 6.03 8.91 11.73
C GLY A 90 4.65 8.81 11.09
N ARG A 91 4.24 9.85 10.35
CA ARG A 91 3.05 9.82 9.51
C ARG A 91 3.24 8.73 8.44
N GLY A 92 2.27 7.82 8.32
CA GLY A 92 2.32 6.67 7.41
C GLY A 92 2.97 5.42 8.00
N THR A 93 3.47 5.43 9.25
CA THR A 93 3.99 4.21 9.89
C THR A 93 2.90 3.20 10.23
N LEU A 94 1.67 3.65 10.45
CA LEU A 94 0.50 2.81 10.69
C LEU A 94 -0.38 2.72 9.44
N ASP A 95 -0.68 3.85 8.83
CA ASP A 95 -1.60 4.03 7.72
C ASP A 95 -0.83 4.57 6.48
N THR A 96 -0.45 3.75 5.46
CA THR A 96 -0.33 2.29 5.63
C THR A 96 0.96 1.79 4.98
N LYS A 97 2.05 2.61 5.03
CA LYS A 97 3.37 2.20 4.51
C LYS A 97 3.87 0.90 5.14
N ILE A 98 3.48 0.60 6.37
CA ILE A 98 3.85 -0.65 7.02
C ILE A 98 3.32 -1.87 6.26
N THR A 99 2.10 -1.81 5.76
CA THR A 99 1.49 -2.88 4.96
C THR A 99 2.25 -3.07 3.66
N LEU A 100 2.53 -1.98 2.94
CA LEU A 100 3.33 -2.01 1.72
C LEU A 100 4.72 -2.62 1.96
N LEU A 101 5.42 -2.16 2.99
CA LEU A 101 6.75 -2.66 3.33
C LEU A 101 6.70 -4.13 3.74
N GLY A 102 5.70 -4.55 4.52
CA GLY A 102 5.51 -5.95 4.90
C GLY A 102 5.29 -6.86 3.71
N ILE A 103 4.51 -6.44 2.70
CA ILE A 103 4.30 -7.18 1.47
C ILE A 103 5.61 -7.33 0.69
N LEU A 104 6.36 -6.23 0.49
CA LEU A 104 7.61 -6.26 -0.26
C LEU A 104 8.71 -7.01 0.47
N GLU A 105 8.83 -6.87 1.79
CA GLU A 105 9.80 -7.60 2.62
C GLU A 105 9.57 -9.10 2.55
N ALA A 106 8.31 -9.53 2.71
CA ALA A 106 7.95 -10.94 2.58
C ALA A 106 8.26 -11.49 1.17
N ALA A 107 7.94 -10.71 0.13
CA ALA A 107 8.20 -11.11 -1.24
C ALA A 107 9.72 -11.20 -1.52
N GLU A 108 10.50 -10.20 -1.13
CA GLU A 108 11.96 -10.15 -1.32
C GLU A 108 12.64 -11.35 -0.65
N ARG A 109 12.22 -11.66 0.58
CA ARG A 109 12.72 -12.81 1.33
C ARG A 109 12.36 -14.12 0.65
N LEU A 110 11.08 -14.34 0.33
CA LEU A 110 10.63 -15.58 -0.30
C LEU A 110 11.29 -15.79 -1.68
N MET A 111 11.47 -14.72 -2.46
CA MET A 111 12.20 -14.77 -3.73
C MET A 111 13.67 -15.14 -3.52
N SER A 112 14.30 -14.67 -2.43
CA SER A 112 15.69 -15.04 -2.10
C SER A 112 15.85 -16.52 -1.76
N GLU A 113 14.79 -17.13 -1.24
CA GLU A 113 14.69 -18.56 -0.92
C GLU A 113 14.28 -19.43 -2.13
N GLY A 114 14.06 -18.80 -3.31
CA GLY A 114 13.63 -19.50 -4.53
C GLY A 114 12.16 -19.94 -4.53
N PHE A 115 11.34 -19.36 -3.63
CA PHE A 115 9.91 -19.67 -3.59
C PHE A 115 9.18 -19.17 -4.82
N VAL A 116 8.32 -20.03 -5.37
CA VAL A 116 7.40 -19.70 -6.47
C VAL A 116 5.97 -19.89 -5.98
N PRO A 117 5.12 -18.88 -6.00
CA PRO A 117 3.74 -19.00 -5.53
C PRO A 117 2.94 -19.98 -6.40
N ARG A 118 1.90 -20.57 -5.80
CA ARG A 118 1.01 -21.48 -6.55
C ARG A 118 0.25 -20.73 -7.64
N ASN A 119 -0.26 -19.56 -7.33
CA ASN A 119 -0.95 -18.68 -8.28
C ASN A 119 -0.24 -17.34 -8.35
N ASP A 120 -0.53 -16.58 -9.40
CA ASP A 120 -0.01 -15.22 -9.53
C ASP A 120 -0.41 -14.37 -8.30
N VAL A 121 0.53 -13.56 -7.83
CA VAL A 121 0.30 -12.57 -6.78
C VAL A 121 0.54 -11.19 -7.38
N TYR A 122 -0.43 -10.31 -7.23
CA TYR A 122 -0.31 -8.92 -7.63
C TYR A 122 -0.13 -8.06 -6.37
N PHE A 123 0.80 -7.12 -6.43
CA PHE A 123 0.91 -6.05 -5.44
C PHE A 123 0.40 -4.78 -6.09
N SER A 124 -0.68 -4.24 -5.54
CA SER A 124 -1.38 -3.06 -6.04
C SER A 124 -1.17 -1.91 -5.05
N PHE A 125 -0.32 -0.97 -5.41
CA PHE A 125 0.01 0.14 -4.53
C PHE A 125 -0.45 1.47 -5.15
N SER A 126 -1.28 2.21 -4.43
CA SER A 126 -1.71 3.55 -4.80
C SER A 126 -0.94 4.62 -4.02
N GLY A 127 -0.82 5.80 -4.60
CA GLY A 127 -0.18 6.94 -3.96
C GLY A 127 -1.10 8.15 -3.94
N ASP A 128 -2.41 7.93 -3.95
CA ASP A 128 -3.47 8.93 -3.93
C ASP A 128 -4.75 8.41 -3.24
N GLU A 129 -4.58 7.44 -2.33
CA GLU A 129 -5.68 6.81 -1.61
C GLU A 129 -6.40 7.84 -0.72
N GLU A 130 -5.65 8.58 0.06
CA GLU A 130 -6.09 9.56 1.06
C GLU A 130 -6.91 10.73 0.46
N VAL A 131 -6.85 10.88 -0.85
CA VAL A 131 -7.64 11.87 -1.61
C VAL A 131 -8.64 11.22 -2.56
N SER A 132 -8.90 9.92 -2.41
CA SER A 132 -9.77 9.15 -3.30
C SER A 132 -9.38 9.28 -4.77
N GLY A 133 -8.10 9.24 -5.04
CA GLY A 133 -7.53 9.45 -6.37
C GLY A 133 -7.74 8.28 -7.34
N PRO A 134 -7.34 8.45 -8.60
CA PRO A 134 -7.65 7.51 -9.67
C PRO A 134 -6.78 6.26 -9.71
N SER A 135 -5.70 6.14 -8.92
CA SER A 135 -4.75 5.04 -9.07
C SER A 135 -5.38 3.67 -8.85
N ALA A 136 -6.06 3.47 -7.73
CA ALA A 136 -6.68 2.18 -7.42
C ALA A 136 -7.76 1.78 -8.43
N PRO A 137 -8.76 2.61 -8.78
CA PRO A 137 -9.75 2.25 -9.79
C PRO A 137 -9.12 2.02 -11.17
N THR A 138 -8.08 2.77 -11.56
CA THR A 138 -7.40 2.55 -12.84
C THR A 138 -6.63 1.22 -12.85
N ILE A 139 -6.04 0.81 -11.72
CA ILE A 139 -5.43 -0.52 -11.59
C ILE A 139 -6.49 -1.62 -11.75
N VAL A 140 -7.67 -1.45 -11.17
CA VAL A 140 -8.80 -2.41 -11.32
C VAL A 140 -9.18 -2.55 -12.79
N GLU A 141 -9.38 -1.46 -13.51
CA GLU A 141 -9.71 -1.53 -14.94
C GLU A 141 -8.57 -2.15 -15.76
N TYR A 142 -7.32 -1.83 -15.46
CA TYR A 142 -6.16 -2.44 -16.10
C TYR A 142 -6.14 -3.99 -15.94
N LEU A 143 -6.44 -4.48 -14.73
CA LEU A 143 -6.52 -5.93 -14.46
C LEU A 143 -7.72 -6.57 -15.16
N LYS A 144 -8.87 -5.91 -15.14
CA LYS A 144 -10.11 -6.36 -15.79
C LYS A 144 -9.96 -6.49 -17.31
N GLU A 145 -9.36 -5.50 -17.97
CA GLU A 145 -9.07 -5.54 -19.40
C GLU A 145 -8.17 -6.73 -19.79
N ARG A 146 -7.37 -7.22 -18.87
CA ARG A 146 -6.48 -8.39 -19.07
C ARG A 146 -7.09 -9.70 -18.61
N GLY A 147 -8.38 -9.69 -18.28
CA GLY A 147 -9.11 -10.87 -17.85
C GLY A 147 -8.68 -11.42 -16.49
N VAL A 148 -7.97 -10.62 -15.68
CA VAL A 148 -7.55 -11.03 -14.34
C VAL A 148 -8.77 -11.03 -13.42
N ARG A 149 -9.06 -12.20 -12.84
CA ARG A 149 -10.16 -12.39 -11.87
C ARG A 149 -9.57 -12.90 -10.56
N PRO A 150 -9.34 -12.01 -9.59
CA PRO A 150 -8.77 -12.41 -8.30
C PRO A 150 -9.67 -13.39 -7.56
N ALA A 151 -9.05 -14.43 -6.99
CA ALA A 151 -9.73 -15.30 -6.03
C ALA A 151 -9.82 -14.64 -4.64
N MET A 152 -8.90 -13.73 -4.36
CA MET A 152 -8.84 -12.99 -3.10
C MET A 152 -8.17 -11.63 -3.35
N VAL A 153 -8.72 -10.63 -2.69
CA VAL A 153 -8.11 -9.29 -2.55
C VAL A 153 -7.93 -9.05 -1.06
N VAL A 154 -6.76 -8.62 -0.67
CA VAL A 154 -6.44 -8.22 0.71
C VAL A 154 -6.05 -6.75 0.67
N ASP A 155 -6.74 -5.96 1.43
CA ASP A 155 -6.53 -4.53 1.59
C ASP A 155 -6.48 -4.20 3.07
N GLU A 156 -6.34 -2.95 3.39
CA GLU A 156 -6.46 -2.44 4.75
C GLU A 156 -7.93 -2.20 5.13
N GLY A 157 -8.14 -1.72 6.35
CA GLY A 157 -9.46 -1.37 6.88
C GLY A 157 -10.04 -2.45 7.76
N GLY A 158 -11.30 -2.22 8.13
CA GLY A 158 -11.93 -2.98 9.17
C GLY A 158 -11.51 -2.52 10.57
N ALA A 159 -12.44 -2.61 11.49
CA ALA A 159 -12.19 -2.25 12.89
C ALA A 159 -13.14 -3.02 13.82
N VAL A 160 -12.72 -3.20 15.06
CA VAL A 160 -13.66 -3.48 16.15
C VAL A 160 -14.04 -2.14 16.77
N VAL A 161 -15.30 -1.76 16.66
CA VAL A 161 -15.82 -0.48 17.13
C VAL A 161 -16.86 -0.68 18.23
N ASP A 162 -16.87 0.22 19.20
CA ASP A 162 -17.81 0.21 20.31
C ASP A 162 -18.51 1.56 20.40
N GLY A 163 -19.84 1.54 20.59
CA GLY A 163 -20.65 2.72 20.76
C GLY A 163 -20.81 3.63 19.51
N VAL A 164 -20.33 3.18 18.33
CA VAL A 164 -20.36 3.97 17.09
C VAL A 164 -21.72 3.90 16.40
N PHE A 165 -22.39 2.75 16.48
CA PHE A 165 -23.67 2.55 15.79
C PHE A 165 -24.84 2.72 16.76
N PRO A 166 -25.85 3.59 16.44
CA PRO A 166 -27.02 3.76 17.28
C PRO A 166 -27.77 2.44 17.52
N GLY A 167 -28.06 2.16 18.78
CA GLY A 167 -28.81 0.96 19.18
C GLY A 167 -27.96 -0.32 19.35
N VAL A 168 -26.69 -0.31 18.99
CA VAL A 168 -25.76 -1.42 19.24
C VAL A 168 -25.06 -1.17 20.59
N LYS A 169 -25.19 -2.14 21.50
CA LYS A 169 -24.70 -2.04 22.89
C LYS A 169 -23.40 -2.83 23.15
N GLN A 170 -22.87 -3.46 22.14
CA GLN A 170 -21.66 -4.30 22.24
C GLN A 170 -20.68 -3.97 21.15
N PRO A 171 -19.38 -4.19 21.34
CA PRO A 171 -18.40 -4.07 20.28
C PRO A 171 -18.76 -4.95 19.08
N ILE A 172 -18.62 -4.40 17.89
CA ILE A 172 -18.84 -5.12 16.63
C ILE A 172 -17.61 -5.04 15.74
N ALA A 173 -17.32 -6.13 15.05
CA ALA A 173 -16.31 -6.12 14.00
C ALA A 173 -16.95 -5.62 12.69
N VAL A 174 -16.34 -4.60 12.10
CA VAL A 174 -16.69 -4.10 10.76
C VAL A 174 -15.74 -4.76 9.77
N VAL A 175 -16.27 -5.57 8.88
CA VAL A 175 -15.50 -6.30 7.87
C VAL A 175 -16.08 -5.99 6.50
N GLY A 176 -15.21 -5.57 5.57
CA GLY A 176 -15.58 -5.47 4.15
C GLY A 176 -15.55 -6.85 3.49
N ILE A 177 -16.54 -7.14 2.65
CA ILE A 177 -16.63 -8.35 1.81
C ILE A 177 -16.95 -7.96 0.37
#